data_0df24981258e89ba4dada260a25f03be
#
_entry.id   0df24981258e89ba4dada260a25f03be
#
_cell.length_a   1.000
_cell.length_b   1.000
_cell.length_c   1.000
_cell.angle_alpha   90.00
_cell.angle_beta   90.00
_cell.angle_gamma   90.00
#
_symmetry.space_group_name_H-M   'P 1'
#
loop_
_entity.id
_entity.type
_entity.pdbx_description
1 polymer ?
#
loop_
_entity_poly.entity_id
_entity_poly.type
_entity_poly.pdbx_seq_one_letter_code
_entity_poly.pdbx_strand_id
1 'polypeptide(L)'
;EEGGLNLIVGNESFPMAVSRDEDILFHLTEEARGILKQAGAGALPLVVEEWSSTIWQRDLCNDTCYKSAYLFKNVLENNAHLSGMGYFALNDRLDEIPPVPQMFCGGFGLFTKNSVKKSAYRAMELLAQMGDRLVEKGNGYFISQRDEEIQIFLYNYCHYDLLYRYRHTVNMTQTNRYQVFQPKEAEAFFIQMSHLAPGKYRIKRYGITRQGGSSYDAWVRMGA
;
A
#
# COMPACT_ATOMS: atom_id res chain seq x y z
N GLU A 1 14.89 17.13 6.26
CA GLU A 1 13.60 16.49 6.64
C GLU A 1 12.56 17.59 6.79
N GLU A 2 11.73 17.76 5.81
CA GLU A 2 10.82 18.88 5.74
C GLU A 2 9.39 18.40 5.95
N GLY A 3 8.84 18.78 7.08
CA GLY A 3 7.45 18.51 7.42
C GLY A 3 7.22 17.06 7.78
N GLY A 4 6.36 16.81 8.68
CA GLY A 4 6.00 15.48 9.12
C GLY A 4 4.90 15.54 10.16
N LEU A 5 4.35 14.39 10.45
CA LEU A 5 3.44 14.20 11.58
C LEU A 5 4.27 14.03 12.85
N ASN A 6 3.75 14.44 13.99
CA ASN A 6 4.36 14.10 15.26
C ASN A 6 3.73 12.84 15.80
N LEU A 7 4.56 11.87 16.11
CA LEU A 7 4.18 10.78 16.99
C LEU A 7 4.27 11.32 18.42
N ILE A 8 3.19 11.21 19.18
CA ILE A 8 3.17 11.54 20.62
C ILE A 8 3.16 10.23 21.38
N VAL A 9 4.20 9.98 22.13
CA VAL A 9 4.32 8.84 23.04
C VAL A 9 4.49 9.39 24.44
N GLY A 10 3.49 9.22 25.29
CA GLY A 10 3.46 9.87 26.59
C GLY A 10 3.42 11.39 26.44
N ASN A 11 4.42 12.09 27.00
CA ASN A 11 4.60 13.54 26.89
C ASN A 11 5.63 13.97 25.84
N GLU A 12 6.22 13.01 25.12
CA GLU A 12 7.23 13.29 24.11
C GLU A 12 6.64 13.32 22.71
N SER A 13 7.09 14.25 21.90
CA SER A 13 6.69 14.41 20.51
C SER A 13 7.87 14.11 19.60
N PHE A 14 7.73 13.09 18.76
CA PHE A 14 8.73 12.73 17.77
C PHE A 14 8.30 13.22 16.40
N PRO A 15 9.14 13.97 15.68
CA PRO A 15 8.84 14.36 14.31
C PRO A 15 8.78 13.14 13.41
N MET A 16 7.70 13.01 12.65
CA MET A 16 7.51 11.97 11.68
C MET A 16 7.38 12.63 10.31
N ALA A 17 8.37 12.38 9.46
CA ALA A 17 8.35 12.86 8.10
C ALA A 17 7.66 11.85 7.16
N VAL A 18 6.80 12.35 6.30
CA VAL A 18 6.37 11.63 5.11
C VAL A 18 7.28 12.07 3.98
N SER A 19 7.95 11.13 3.31
CA SER A 19 8.83 11.44 2.19
C SER A 19 8.08 12.22 1.09
N ARG A 20 8.75 13.15 0.45
CA ARG A 20 8.28 13.79 -0.78
C ARG A 20 8.37 12.87 -1.98
N ASP A 21 9.30 11.94 -1.91
CA ASP A 21 9.54 10.94 -2.93
C ASP A 21 8.54 9.80 -2.77
N GLU A 22 7.65 9.67 -3.73
CA GLU A 22 6.66 8.59 -3.76
C GLU A 22 7.29 7.21 -4.03
N ASP A 23 8.53 7.18 -4.53
CA ASP A 23 9.31 6.00 -4.86
C ASP A 23 10.40 5.70 -3.82
N ILE A 24 10.37 6.35 -2.65
CA ILE A 24 11.42 6.26 -1.64
C ILE A 24 11.81 4.83 -1.28
N LEU A 25 10.86 3.93 -1.15
CA LEU A 25 11.17 2.53 -0.83
C LEU A 25 11.93 1.84 -1.96
N PHE A 26 11.55 2.11 -3.21
CA PHE A 26 12.26 1.59 -4.38
C PHE A 26 13.70 2.11 -4.42
N HIS A 27 13.91 3.40 -4.24
CA HIS A 27 15.25 4.00 -4.24
C HIS A 27 16.13 3.46 -3.12
N LEU A 28 15.59 3.30 -1.91
CA LEU A 28 16.32 2.70 -0.78
C LEU A 28 16.71 1.23 -1.02
N THR A 29 15.82 0.45 -1.61
CA THR A 29 16.12 -0.96 -1.91
C THR A 29 17.10 -1.10 -3.08
N GLU A 30 17.02 -0.23 -4.07
CA GLU A 30 17.99 -0.15 -5.17
C GLU A 30 19.38 0.22 -4.64
N GLU A 31 19.47 1.23 -3.77
CA GLU A 31 20.72 1.62 -3.12
C GLU A 31 21.32 0.46 -2.30
N ALA A 32 20.50 -0.19 -1.47
CA ALA A 32 20.93 -1.34 -0.67
C ALA A 32 21.48 -2.49 -1.56
N ARG A 33 20.81 -2.77 -2.68
CA ARG A 33 21.32 -3.74 -3.68
C ARG A 33 22.63 -3.30 -4.30
N GLY A 34 22.78 -2.02 -4.58
CA GLY A 34 24.03 -1.44 -5.08
C GLY A 34 25.18 -1.64 -4.10
N ILE A 35 24.97 -1.36 -2.81
CA ILE A 35 25.96 -1.58 -1.75
C ILE A 35 26.35 -3.06 -1.64
N LEU A 36 25.37 -3.96 -1.61
CA LEU A 36 25.64 -5.40 -1.56
C LEU A 36 26.47 -5.88 -2.76
N LYS A 37 26.16 -5.39 -3.95
CA LYS A 37 26.89 -5.73 -5.17
C LYS A 37 28.34 -5.23 -5.11
N GLN A 38 28.58 -4.00 -4.64
CA GLN A 38 29.92 -3.44 -4.48
C GLN A 38 30.74 -4.20 -3.44
N ALA A 39 30.09 -4.71 -2.40
CA ALA A 39 30.72 -5.54 -1.37
C ALA A 39 30.95 -7.01 -1.80
N GLY A 40 30.65 -7.38 -3.04
CA GLY A 40 30.74 -8.77 -3.51
C GLY A 40 29.64 -9.69 -2.97
N ALA A 41 28.61 -9.13 -2.32
CA ALA A 41 27.52 -9.84 -1.65
C ALA A 41 26.18 -9.74 -2.40
N GLY A 42 26.19 -9.39 -3.69
CA GLY A 42 25.00 -9.12 -4.49
C GLY A 42 24.03 -10.31 -4.64
N ALA A 43 24.50 -11.54 -4.40
CA ALA A 43 23.65 -12.74 -4.42
C ALA A 43 22.87 -12.98 -3.10
N LEU A 44 23.19 -12.25 -2.04
CA LEU A 44 22.48 -12.42 -0.76
C LEU A 44 21.02 -11.97 -0.88
N PRO A 45 20.09 -12.68 -0.22
CA PRO A 45 18.72 -12.24 -0.12
C PRO A 45 18.64 -10.91 0.64
N LEU A 46 17.83 -9.98 0.15
CA LEU A 46 17.50 -8.74 0.82
C LEU A 46 16.03 -8.80 1.23
N VAL A 47 15.79 -8.64 2.51
CA VAL A 47 14.43 -8.71 3.10
C VAL A 47 14.17 -7.45 3.90
N VAL A 48 12.98 -6.88 3.75
CA VAL A 48 12.45 -5.85 4.63
C VAL A 48 11.53 -6.53 5.62
N GLU A 49 11.93 -6.60 6.88
CA GLU A 49 11.20 -7.38 7.90
C GLU A 49 9.95 -6.68 8.39
N GLU A 50 10.00 -5.35 8.50
CA GLU A 50 8.91 -4.55 9.04
C GLU A 50 8.68 -3.32 8.16
N TRP A 51 7.50 -3.26 7.55
CA TRP A 51 7.21 -2.25 6.55
C TRP A 51 5.75 -1.80 6.58
N SER A 52 5.54 -0.48 6.47
CA SER A 52 4.24 0.17 6.30
C SER A 52 4.43 1.53 5.61
N SER A 53 3.35 2.26 5.32
CA SER A 53 3.40 3.60 4.71
C SER A 53 3.81 4.71 5.67
N THR A 54 3.77 4.45 6.96
CA THR A 54 4.06 5.38 8.04
C THR A 54 4.39 4.59 9.29
N ILE A 55 5.12 5.18 10.22
CA ILE A 55 5.31 4.64 11.58
C ILE A 55 4.24 5.16 12.55
N TRP A 56 3.32 5.98 12.09
CA TRP A 56 2.26 6.52 12.94
C TRP A 56 1.07 5.58 13.02
N GLN A 57 0.87 5.00 14.19
CA GLN A 57 -0.13 3.95 14.46
C GLN A 57 -1.60 4.42 14.40
N ARG A 58 -1.83 5.71 14.17
CA ARG A 58 -3.17 6.32 14.00
C ARG A 58 -3.24 7.23 12.79
N ASP A 59 -2.52 6.87 11.76
CA ASP A 59 -2.69 7.52 10.48
C ASP A 59 -4.02 7.06 9.85
N LEU A 60 -5.02 7.93 9.88
CA LEU A 60 -6.35 7.65 9.39
C LEU A 60 -6.37 7.19 7.91
N CYS A 61 -5.33 7.50 7.14
CA CYS A 61 -5.17 7.04 5.76
C CYS A 61 -4.99 5.53 5.64
N ASN A 62 -4.50 4.85 6.70
CA ASN A 62 -4.30 3.40 6.71
C ASN A 62 -5.59 2.59 6.52
N ASP A 63 -6.75 3.17 6.79
CA ASP A 63 -8.04 2.47 6.61
C ASP A 63 -8.64 2.66 5.21
N THR A 64 -8.10 3.59 4.42
CA THR A 64 -8.63 3.98 3.11
C THR A 64 -8.12 3.07 1.97
N CYS A 65 -8.71 3.19 0.77
CA CYS A 65 -8.24 2.51 -0.44
C CYS A 65 -6.81 2.89 -0.82
N TYR A 66 -6.34 4.06 -0.40
CA TYR A 66 -4.95 4.48 -0.58
C TYR A 66 -3.97 3.37 -0.17
N LYS A 67 -4.22 2.74 0.98
CA LYS A 67 -3.34 1.67 1.49
C LYS A 67 -3.21 0.50 0.53
N SER A 68 -4.27 0.16 -0.19
CA SER A 68 -4.23 -0.90 -1.20
C SER A 68 -3.37 -0.53 -2.40
N ALA A 69 -3.52 0.69 -2.91
CA ALA A 69 -2.69 1.18 -4.02
C ALA A 69 -1.22 1.29 -3.61
N TYR A 70 -0.95 1.78 -2.39
CA TYR A 70 0.38 1.82 -1.80
C TYR A 70 1.02 0.43 -1.72
N LEU A 71 0.27 -0.59 -1.29
CA LEU A 71 0.76 -1.97 -1.21
C LEU A 71 1.09 -2.52 -2.60
N PHE A 72 0.18 -2.35 -3.58
CA PHE A 72 0.46 -2.80 -4.94
C PHE A 72 1.70 -2.14 -5.51
N LYS A 73 1.77 -0.81 -5.46
CA LYS A 73 2.93 -0.06 -5.94
C LYS A 73 4.22 -0.64 -5.36
N ASN A 74 4.35 -0.61 -4.03
CA ASN A 74 5.61 -0.94 -3.38
C ASN A 74 5.99 -2.42 -3.48
N VAL A 75 5.05 -3.35 -3.40
CA VAL A 75 5.35 -4.78 -3.56
C VAL A 75 5.73 -5.11 -5.00
N LEU A 76 4.99 -4.60 -5.98
CA LEU A 76 5.21 -4.94 -7.38
C LEU A 76 6.47 -4.28 -7.96
N GLU A 77 6.75 -3.03 -7.58
CA GLU A 77 7.95 -2.31 -8.03
C GLU A 77 9.23 -2.89 -7.43
N ASN A 78 9.20 -3.29 -6.16
CA ASN A 78 10.35 -3.87 -5.46
C ASN A 78 10.56 -5.37 -5.71
N ASN A 79 9.72 -6.02 -6.48
CA ASN A 79 9.78 -7.46 -6.73
C ASN A 79 11.15 -7.96 -7.25
N ALA A 80 11.89 -7.12 -7.99
CA ALA A 80 13.22 -7.47 -8.47
C ALA A 80 14.36 -7.23 -7.45
N HIS A 81 14.12 -6.38 -6.45
CA HIS A 81 15.13 -5.95 -5.47
C HIS A 81 15.05 -6.75 -4.18
N LEU A 82 13.86 -7.17 -3.78
CA LEU A 82 13.61 -7.81 -2.50
C LEU A 82 13.28 -9.30 -2.65
N SER A 83 13.81 -10.09 -1.74
CA SER A 83 13.47 -11.50 -1.59
C SER A 83 12.26 -11.72 -0.69
N GLY A 84 11.87 -10.70 0.07
CA GLY A 84 10.71 -10.72 0.95
C GLY A 84 10.41 -9.36 1.55
N MET A 85 9.14 -9.16 1.91
CA MET A 85 8.65 -7.96 2.58
C MET A 85 7.66 -8.36 3.68
N GLY A 86 7.97 -8.01 4.93
CA GLY A 86 7.09 -8.22 6.08
C GLY A 86 6.22 -6.98 6.32
N TYR A 87 4.93 -7.09 6.03
CA TYR A 87 4.00 -6.00 6.28
C TYR A 87 3.63 -5.90 7.77
N PHE A 88 3.80 -4.74 8.35
CA PHE A 88 3.36 -4.43 9.71
C PHE A 88 2.04 -3.64 9.68
N ALA A 89 0.92 -4.22 10.18
CA ALA A 89 0.82 -5.42 10.98
C ALA A 89 -0.44 -6.25 10.60
N LEU A 90 -0.66 -7.36 11.30
CA LEU A 90 -1.83 -8.21 11.04
C LEU A 90 -3.14 -7.54 11.45
N ASN A 91 -3.19 -6.88 12.60
CA ASN A 91 -4.40 -6.21 13.09
C ASN A 91 -4.08 -4.88 13.80
N ASP A 92 -5.13 -4.09 14.08
CA ASP A 92 -5.04 -2.79 14.73
C ASP A 92 -4.90 -2.86 16.27
N ARG A 93 -4.74 -4.05 16.82
CA ARG A 93 -4.44 -4.24 18.24
C ARG A 93 -2.95 -4.15 18.48
N LEU A 94 -2.51 -2.97 18.89
CA LEU A 94 -1.15 -2.73 19.33
C LEU A 94 -1.20 -2.23 20.77
N ASP A 95 -0.42 -2.86 21.64
CA ASP A 95 -0.43 -2.54 23.07
C ASP A 95 0.41 -1.29 23.40
N GLU A 96 1.15 -0.77 22.43
CA GLU A 96 2.05 0.37 22.61
C GLU A 96 1.32 1.70 22.79
N ILE A 97 0.08 1.81 22.33
CA ILE A 97 -0.75 3.01 22.46
C ILE A 97 -2.12 2.69 23.04
N PRO A 98 -2.70 3.60 23.84
CA PRO A 98 -4.01 3.38 24.43
C PRO A 98 -5.07 3.07 23.36
N PRO A 99 -5.96 2.10 23.60
CA PRO A 99 -7.01 1.77 22.66
C PRO A 99 -7.99 2.94 22.47
N VAL A 100 -8.51 3.06 21.26
CA VAL A 100 -9.56 4.03 20.95
C VAL A 100 -10.85 3.32 20.61
N PRO A 101 -12.04 3.92 20.88
CA PRO A 101 -13.32 3.26 20.65
C PRO A 101 -13.61 3.03 19.17
N GLN A 102 -13.12 3.87 18.28
CA GLN A 102 -13.40 3.83 16.85
C GLN A 102 -12.92 2.50 16.22
N MET A 103 -13.77 1.92 15.37
CA MET A 103 -13.46 0.71 14.62
C MET A 103 -12.36 0.97 13.58
N PHE A 104 -12.46 2.09 12.85
CA PHE A 104 -11.46 2.54 11.88
C PHE A 104 -10.64 3.66 12.52
N CYS A 105 -9.57 3.29 13.19
CA CYS A 105 -8.73 4.20 13.99
C CYS A 105 -7.42 4.59 13.30
N GLY A 106 -7.22 4.17 12.04
CA GLY A 106 -5.98 4.43 11.32
C GLY A 106 -4.82 3.53 11.71
N GLY A 107 -5.08 2.40 12.37
CA GLY A 107 -4.05 1.42 12.73
C GLY A 107 -3.39 0.78 11.50
N PHE A 108 -2.25 0.13 11.70
CA PHE A 108 -1.48 -0.52 10.63
C PHE A 108 -2.13 -1.80 10.10
N GLY A 109 -3.05 -2.39 10.86
CA GLY A 109 -3.55 -3.73 10.65
C GLY A 109 -4.15 -3.97 9.27
N LEU A 110 -4.01 -5.20 8.80
CA LEU A 110 -4.83 -5.75 7.72
C LEU A 110 -6.29 -5.90 8.17
N PHE A 111 -6.48 -6.10 9.46
CA PHE A 111 -7.78 -6.16 10.13
C PHE A 111 -7.93 -5.01 11.12
N THR A 112 -9.16 -4.52 11.27
CA THR A 112 -9.47 -3.65 12.40
C THR A 112 -9.38 -4.44 13.71
N LYS A 113 -9.37 -3.73 14.86
CA LYS A 113 -9.43 -4.38 16.18
C LYS A 113 -10.67 -5.27 16.37
N ASN A 114 -11.71 -5.09 15.57
CA ASN A 114 -12.95 -5.86 15.56
C ASN A 114 -12.94 -6.97 14.48
N SER A 115 -11.77 -7.30 13.95
CA SER A 115 -11.57 -8.36 12.93
C SER A 115 -12.26 -8.08 11.59
N VAL A 116 -12.56 -6.82 11.27
CA VAL A 116 -13.05 -6.44 9.94
C VAL A 116 -11.88 -6.33 8.98
N LYS A 117 -11.95 -7.02 7.84
CA LYS A 117 -10.94 -6.96 6.77
C LYS A 117 -10.89 -5.56 6.17
N LYS A 118 -9.74 -4.93 6.21
CA LYS A 118 -9.50 -3.61 5.60
C LYS A 118 -9.19 -3.75 4.11
N SER A 119 -9.13 -2.62 3.40
CA SER A 119 -8.72 -2.60 1.99
C SER A 119 -7.31 -3.16 1.79
N ALA A 120 -6.40 -2.92 2.75
CA ALA A 120 -5.06 -3.50 2.79
C ALA A 120 -5.06 -5.03 2.77
N TYR A 121 -5.97 -5.67 3.53
CA TYR A 121 -6.13 -7.12 3.49
C TYR A 121 -6.51 -7.62 2.09
N ARG A 122 -7.44 -6.92 1.44
CA ARG A 122 -7.87 -7.27 0.07
C ARG A 122 -6.74 -7.13 -0.94
N ALA A 123 -5.87 -6.14 -0.78
CA ALA A 123 -4.67 -6.02 -1.60
C ALA A 123 -3.74 -7.22 -1.42
N MET A 124 -3.50 -7.66 -0.18
CA MET A 124 -2.70 -8.84 0.11
C MET A 124 -3.32 -10.13 -0.44
N GLU A 125 -4.65 -10.30 -0.34
CA GLU A 125 -5.37 -11.43 -0.97
C GLU A 125 -5.12 -11.49 -2.49
N LEU A 126 -5.08 -10.34 -3.18
CA LEU A 126 -4.82 -10.28 -4.62
C LEU A 126 -3.34 -10.48 -4.93
N LEU A 127 -2.43 -9.87 -4.17
CA LEU A 127 -0.99 -10.07 -4.33
C LEU A 127 -0.58 -11.54 -4.16
N ALA A 128 -1.24 -12.28 -3.27
CA ALA A 128 -1.01 -13.71 -3.08
C ALA A 128 -1.38 -14.56 -4.33
N GLN A 129 -2.14 -13.99 -5.27
CA GLN A 129 -2.48 -14.64 -6.53
C GLN A 129 -1.47 -14.32 -7.64
N MET A 130 -0.47 -13.48 -7.37
CA MET A 130 0.56 -13.12 -8.35
C MET A 130 1.29 -14.37 -8.87
N GLY A 131 1.49 -14.41 -10.18
CA GLY A 131 2.25 -15.48 -10.82
C GLY A 131 3.75 -15.36 -10.52
N ASP A 132 4.45 -16.46 -10.71
CA ASP A 132 5.89 -16.57 -10.47
C ASP A 132 6.76 -16.08 -11.64
N ARG A 133 6.15 -15.88 -12.79
CA ARG A 133 6.82 -15.36 -13.99
C ARG A 133 6.33 -13.95 -14.31
N LEU A 134 7.23 -12.98 -14.26
CA LEU A 134 6.97 -11.64 -14.77
C LEU A 134 6.84 -11.69 -16.30
N VAL A 135 5.75 -11.14 -16.82
CA VAL A 135 5.50 -10.97 -18.27
C VAL A 135 5.89 -9.55 -18.68
N GLU A 136 5.33 -8.55 -17.99
CA GLU A 136 5.59 -7.14 -18.27
C GLU A 136 5.25 -6.29 -17.04
N LYS A 137 5.90 -5.13 -16.90
CA LYS A 137 5.56 -4.14 -15.89
C LYS A 137 5.83 -2.72 -16.39
N GLY A 138 5.14 -1.76 -15.81
CA GLY A 138 5.33 -0.34 -16.09
C GLY A 138 4.64 0.51 -15.03
N ASN A 139 4.55 1.80 -15.30
CA ASN A 139 3.90 2.71 -14.37
C ASN A 139 2.43 2.34 -14.20
N GLY A 140 2.03 2.02 -12.97
CA GLY A 140 0.66 1.67 -12.62
C GLY A 140 0.20 0.26 -13.03
N TYR A 141 1.07 -0.59 -13.58
CA TYR A 141 0.69 -1.96 -13.93
C TYR A 141 1.81 -2.99 -13.74
N PHE A 142 1.39 -4.22 -13.51
CA PHE A 142 2.26 -5.39 -13.42
C PHE A 142 1.51 -6.62 -13.95
N ILE A 143 2.13 -7.36 -14.87
CA ILE A 143 1.55 -8.55 -15.49
C ILE A 143 2.43 -9.74 -15.15
N SER A 144 1.83 -10.74 -14.53
CA SER A 144 2.48 -12.00 -14.21
C SER A 144 1.73 -13.19 -14.81
N GLN A 145 2.39 -14.33 -14.81
CA GLN A 145 1.79 -15.58 -15.26
C GLN A 145 2.15 -16.71 -14.31
N ARG A 146 1.19 -17.58 -14.06
CA ARG A 146 1.37 -18.88 -13.42
C ARG A 146 0.61 -19.91 -14.23
N ASP A 147 1.32 -20.90 -14.75
CA ASP A 147 0.76 -21.91 -15.65
C ASP A 147 0.02 -21.26 -16.84
N GLU A 148 -1.27 -21.56 -16.98
CA GLU A 148 -2.15 -20.99 -18.03
C GLU A 148 -2.88 -19.71 -17.60
N GLU A 149 -2.68 -19.26 -16.35
CA GLU A 149 -3.33 -18.06 -15.82
C GLU A 149 -2.43 -16.83 -15.97
N ILE A 150 -3.01 -15.75 -16.48
CA ILE A 150 -2.37 -14.43 -16.56
C ILE A 150 -3.02 -13.53 -15.52
N GLN A 151 -2.20 -12.94 -14.64
CA GLN A 151 -2.63 -12.00 -13.63
C GLN A 151 -2.19 -10.59 -14.06
N ILE A 152 -3.17 -9.68 -14.13
CA ILE A 152 -2.94 -8.28 -14.49
C ILE A 152 -3.31 -7.43 -13.28
N PHE A 153 -2.32 -6.79 -12.70
CA PHE A 153 -2.47 -5.84 -11.60
C PHE A 153 -2.42 -4.42 -12.17
N LEU A 154 -3.46 -3.65 -11.90
CA LEU A 154 -3.53 -2.23 -12.25
C LEU A 154 -3.72 -1.44 -10.96
N TYR A 155 -2.96 -0.37 -10.77
CA TYR A 155 -3.07 0.47 -9.59
C TYR A 155 -2.85 1.94 -9.96
N ASN A 156 -3.67 2.80 -9.39
CA ASN A 156 -3.56 4.25 -9.51
C ASN A 156 -3.21 4.80 -8.13
N TYR A 157 -1.90 4.87 -7.83
CA TYR A 157 -1.41 5.41 -6.58
C TYR A 157 -1.34 6.93 -6.67
N CYS A 158 -1.81 7.60 -5.61
CA CYS A 158 -1.62 9.03 -5.41
C CYS A 158 -0.93 9.27 -4.07
N HIS A 159 0.10 10.11 -4.10
CA HIS A 159 0.87 10.43 -2.91
C HIS A 159 0.14 11.46 -2.04
N TYR A 160 0.61 11.62 -0.80
CA TYR A 160 0.11 12.66 0.10
C TYR A 160 0.38 14.06 -0.46
N ASP A 161 -0.56 14.98 -0.23
CA ASP A 161 -0.35 16.38 -0.56
C ASP A 161 0.63 17.08 0.40
N LEU A 162 1.02 18.30 0.04
CA LEU A 162 1.94 19.09 0.86
C LEU A 162 1.35 19.44 2.23
N LEU A 163 0.06 19.74 2.31
CA LEU A 163 -0.58 20.13 3.57
C LEU A 163 -0.53 18.96 4.56
N TYR A 164 -0.80 17.77 4.11
CA TYR A 164 -0.68 16.58 4.96
C TYR A 164 0.76 16.38 5.43
N ARG A 165 1.72 16.47 4.53
CA ARG A 165 3.15 16.31 4.86
C ARG A 165 3.66 17.36 5.84
N TYR A 166 3.09 18.57 5.81
CA TYR A 166 3.41 19.64 6.76
C TYR A 166 2.46 19.71 7.98
N ARG A 167 1.67 18.65 8.21
CA ARG A 167 0.74 18.51 9.36
C ARG A 167 -0.47 19.42 9.35
N HIS A 168 -0.86 19.93 8.22
CA HIS A 168 -2.10 20.68 8.10
C HIS A 168 -3.29 19.71 7.95
N THR A 169 -3.39 18.72 8.85
CA THR A 169 -4.43 17.68 8.83
C THR A 169 -5.65 18.07 9.67
N VAL A 170 -5.71 19.29 10.13
CA VAL A 170 -6.77 19.78 11.05
C VAL A 170 -8.18 19.56 10.53
N ASN A 171 -8.36 19.41 9.24
CA ASN A 171 -9.66 19.16 8.60
C ASN A 171 -9.95 17.69 8.30
N MET A 172 -9.02 16.77 8.57
CA MET A 172 -9.27 15.35 8.37
C MET A 172 -10.15 14.81 9.48
N THR A 173 -11.31 14.28 9.11
CA THR A 173 -12.29 13.71 10.03
C THR A 173 -12.35 12.20 9.90
N GLN A 174 -13.11 11.54 10.78
CA GLN A 174 -13.35 10.09 10.70
C GLN A 174 -13.98 9.66 9.39
N THR A 175 -14.74 10.54 8.73
CA THR A 175 -15.48 10.23 7.51
C THR A 175 -14.91 10.90 6.25
N ASN A 176 -14.01 11.86 6.40
CA ASN A 176 -13.40 12.58 5.28
C ASN A 176 -11.87 12.48 5.32
N ARG A 177 -11.33 11.41 4.77
CA ARG A 177 -9.90 11.09 4.84
C ARG A 177 -9.15 11.19 3.51
N TYR A 178 -9.87 11.32 2.40
CA TYR A 178 -9.25 11.33 1.07
C TYR A 178 -8.72 12.71 0.63
N GLN A 179 -9.06 13.76 1.34
CA GLN A 179 -8.65 15.13 1.01
C GLN A 179 -7.14 15.40 1.19
N VAL A 180 -6.43 14.48 1.81
CA VAL A 180 -4.99 14.59 2.10
C VAL A 180 -4.09 14.02 1.00
N PHE A 181 -4.67 13.53 -0.08
CA PHE A 181 -3.94 13.01 -1.21
C PHE A 181 -3.91 14.01 -2.35
N GLN A 182 -2.83 13.98 -3.12
CA GLN A 182 -2.75 14.76 -4.35
C GLN A 182 -3.87 14.33 -5.30
N PRO A 183 -4.55 15.29 -5.95
CA PRO A 183 -5.48 14.94 -7.02
C PRO A 183 -4.75 14.16 -8.11
N LYS A 184 -5.31 13.03 -8.50
CA LYS A 184 -4.81 12.23 -9.61
C LYS A 184 -5.96 11.87 -10.55
N GLU A 185 -5.74 12.06 -11.83
CA GLU A 185 -6.71 11.69 -12.86
C GLU A 185 -6.86 10.18 -12.96
N ALA A 186 -7.99 9.74 -13.49
CA ALA A 186 -8.21 8.35 -13.81
C ALA A 186 -7.26 7.91 -14.92
N GLU A 187 -6.60 6.79 -14.73
CA GLU A 187 -5.74 6.20 -15.74
C GLU A 187 -6.53 5.16 -16.54
N ALA A 188 -6.31 5.14 -17.84
CA ALA A 188 -6.86 4.15 -18.75
C ALA A 188 -5.73 3.29 -19.31
N PHE A 189 -5.85 1.99 -19.14
CA PHE A 189 -4.89 1.02 -19.68
C PHE A 189 -5.52 0.30 -20.87
N PHE A 190 -4.79 0.25 -21.96
CA PHE A 190 -5.13 -0.57 -23.13
C PHE A 190 -4.15 -1.74 -23.20
N ILE A 191 -4.66 -2.95 -22.99
CA ILE A 191 -3.84 -4.17 -22.94
C ILE A 191 -4.20 -5.04 -24.13
N GLN A 192 -3.23 -5.23 -25.02
CA GLN A 192 -3.34 -6.15 -26.13
C GLN A 192 -2.58 -7.43 -25.85
N MET A 193 -3.29 -8.55 -25.81
CA MET A 193 -2.69 -9.86 -25.65
C MET A 193 -2.55 -10.54 -27.02
N SER A 194 -1.34 -10.94 -27.38
CA SER A 194 -1.04 -11.66 -28.62
C SER A 194 -0.56 -13.08 -28.30
N HIS A 195 -0.57 -13.95 -29.32
CA HIS A 195 -0.08 -15.35 -29.23
C HIS A 195 -0.83 -16.22 -28.20
N LEU A 196 -2.07 -15.87 -27.89
CA LEU A 196 -2.91 -16.72 -27.07
C LEU A 196 -3.30 -18.00 -27.87
N ALA A 197 -3.29 -19.15 -27.21
CA ALA A 197 -3.76 -20.38 -27.82
C ALA A 197 -5.24 -20.25 -28.22
N PRO A 198 -5.68 -20.85 -29.34
CA PRO A 198 -7.10 -20.86 -29.68
C PRO A 198 -7.93 -21.50 -28.57
N GLY A 199 -9.00 -20.83 -28.13
CA GLY A 199 -9.83 -21.36 -27.05
C GLY A 199 -10.81 -20.36 -26.46
N LYS A 200 -11.45 -20.78 -25.38
CA LYS A 200 -12.34 -19.94 -24.57
C LYS A 200 -11.60 -19.47 -23.34
N TYR A 201 -11.61 -18.16 -23.09
CA TYR A 201 -10.99 -17.55 -21.94
C TYR A 201 -12.04 -17.07 -20.96
N ARG A 202 -11.74 -17.21 -19.66
CA ARG A 202 -12.53 -16.64 -18.58
C ARG A 202 -11.79 -15.46 -17.99
N ILE A 203 -12.41 -14.30 -17.97
CA ILE A 203 -11.87 -13.11 -17.30
C ILE A 203 -12.57 -12.95 -15.95
N LYS A 204 -11.80 -12.83 -14.88
CA LYS A 204 -12.27 -12.44 -13.55
C LYS A 204 -11.69 -11.07 -13.24
N ARG A 205 -12.54 -10.14 -12.82
CA ARG A 205 -12.13 -8.80 -12.42
C ARG A 205 -12.37 -8.61 -10.92
N TYR A 206 -11.34 -8.17 -10.23
CA TYR A 206 -11.41 -7.75 -8.83
C TYR A 206 -11.11 -6.25 -8.76
N GLY A 207 -11.72 -5.56 -7.82
CA GLY A 207 -11.51 -4.13 -7.67
C GLY A 207 -11.51 -3.72 -6.20
N ILE A 208 -10.57 -2.85 -5.85
CA ILE A 208 -10.52 -2.19 -4.55
C ILE A 208 -10.64 -0.69 -4.83
N THR A 209 -11.81 -0.15 -4.55
CA THR A 209 -12.16 1.24 -4.79
C THR A 209 -13.00 1.77 -3.63
N ARG A 210 -13.26 3.06 -3.61
CA ARG A 210 -14.19 3.66 -2.64
C ARG A 210 -15.62 3.11 -2.74
N GLN A 211 -16.01 2.60 -3.92
CA GLN A 211 -17.34 2.01 -4.17
C GLN A 211 -17.40 0.53 -3.81
N GLY A 212 -16.27 -0.17 -3.82
CA GLY A 212 -16.21 -1.60 -3.52
C GLY A 212 -14.84 -2.06 -3.06
N GLY A 213 -14.79 -3.09 -2.22
CA GLY A 213 -13.53 -3.63 -1.68
C GLY A 213 -12.94 -2.88 -0.49
N SER A 214 -13.52 -1.72 -0.11
CA SER A 214 -13.12 -0.92 1.05
C SER A 214 -14.20 -0.98 2.14
N SER A 215 -13.87 -1.61 3.25
CA SER A 215 -14.77 -1.69 4.41
C SER A 215 -14.96 -0.32 5.10
N TYR A 216 -13.91 0.51 5.11
CA TYR A 216 -14.01 1.88 5.61
C TYR A 216 -15.04 2.70 4.83
N ASP A 217 -14.94 2.71 3.50
CA ASP A 217 -15.89 3.46 2.67
C ASP A 217 -17.32 2.89 2.76
N ALA A 218 -17.45 1.57 2.93
CA ALA A 218 -18.74 0.95 3.18
C ALA A 218 -19.35 1.43 4.53
N TRP A 219 -18.52 1.47 5.58
CA TRP A 219 -18.93 1.98 6.90
C TRP A 219 -19.37 3.45 6.83
N VAL A 220 -18.62 4.30 6.13
CA VAL A 220 -19.01 5.72 5.93
C VAL A 220 -20.37 5.83 5.23
N ARG A 221 -20.62 5.02 4.18
CA ARG A 221 -21.91 5.02 3.49
C ARG A 221 -23.07 4.52 4.34
N MET A 222 -22.83 3.76 5.38
CA MET A 222 -23.85 3.31 6.33
C MET A 222 -24.20 4.37 7.38
N GLY A 223 -23.60 5.54 7.35
CA GLY A 223 -23.89 6.63 8.25
C GLY A 223 -23.04 6.63 9.53
N ALA A 224 -21.79 6.30 9.37
CA ALA A 224 -20.79 6.26 10.45
C ALA A 224 -20.69 7.52 11.31
#